data_e42c4519ed7ecdc823ad57ea919c9f25
#
_entry.id   e42c4519ed7ecdc823ad57ea919c9f25
#
_cell.length_a   1.000
_cell.length_b   1.000
_cell.length_c   1.000
_cell.angle_alpha   90.00
_cell.angle_beta   90.00
_cell.angle_gamma   90.00
#
_symmetry.space_group_name_H-M   'P 1'
#
loop_
_entity.id
_entity.type
_entity.pdbx_description
1 polymer ?
#
loop_
_entity_poly.entity_id
_entity_poly.type
_entity_poly.pdbx_seq_one_letter_code
_entity_poly.pdbx_strand_id
1 'polypeptide(L)'
;LLKTRMKNGLANFISCILPASMILFAGACTKPSPDYIEVSWGDGELVFESIGGEREISVTALQNWLVSVSGDEDSAEWCRITPIAGLAGSAQLTLTVDSYEGEAERMCVLTFVCANQKKEVEVRQTGTDGDAYVYFSDLEFKKMILDEYDSDKDRKLSSEEALQVVRLEFHDTDISSLKGIEKMGNLEYLDCSYNKISGELNLHDLKKLRVAQLHHNLYSSLDVSGCSALDTLIANDNYSYNDAGYMEFPLEEVNLSACTSLTKADFTDNNLTSLDCSDCVSLTDLNCRYNRLSFLDISGCDRLVRLSCRTNAGLSGELDLSHCPDLEYLECYETAFEKLNTNGCSVLKYVYAHNSSLSEVDFSSNKALVHLDIYNNKIPALDVRNNIELTYLDASLNRIQEIDLSRDTELVELLLGYNSVSELDLSGHEKLVRLTANSNALTRIDVSGCTMLENLNVDGNQLTSL
;
A
#
# COMPACT_ATOMS: atom_id res chain seq x y z
N LEU A 1 -15.99 3.17 48.89
CA LEU A 1 -15.76 3.97 50.11
C LEU A 1 -14.52 4.84 49.94
N LEU A 2 -14.78 6.04 49.70
CA LEU A 2 -14.49 7.28 50.42
C LEU A 2 -13.04 7.79 50.32
N LYS A 3 -12.91 8.91 49.59
CA LYS A 3 -12.70 10.32 50.00
C LYS A 3 -11.32 10.63 50.59
N THR A 4 -10.58 11.57 50.20
CA THR A 4 -10.60 13.01 49.98
C THR A 4 -9.20 13.52 50.35
N ARG A 5 -8.54 14.40 49.69
CA ARG A 5 -8.59 15.87 49.78
C ARG A 5 -7.43 16.56 49.04
N MET A 6 -7.83 17.62 48.40
CA MET A 6 -7.02 18.71 47.83
C MET A 6 -6.19 19.48 48.89
N LYS A 7 -5.12 20.15 48.43
CA LYS A 7 -4.92 21.62 48.58
C LYS A 7 -3.57 22.03 47.93
N ASN A 8 -3.61 22.84 46.92
CA ASN A 8 -3.31 24.26 46.78
C ASN A 8 -1.93 24.77 47.20
N GLY A 9 -1.27 25.46 46.28
CA GLY A 9 -0.21 26.42 46.53
C GLY A 9 0.38 27.05 45.27
N LEU A 10 -0.12 28.25 45.00
CA LEU A 10 0.20 29.20 43.92
C LEU A 10 1.67 29.67 43.86
N ALA A 11 2.08 30.00 42.65
CA ALA A 11 2.78 31.20 42.13
C ALA A 11 4.27 31.44 42.43
N ASN A 12 5.10 31.60 41.41
CA ASN A 12 5.44 32.90 40.81
C ASN A 12 6.41 32.77 39.62
N PHE A 13 6.10 33.57 38.61
CA PHE A 13 6.86 34.07 37.49
C PHE A 13 8.40 34.22 37.69
N ILE A 14 9.20 33.85 36.67
CA ILE A 14 10.14 34.76 36.00
C ILE A 14 10.38 34.25 34.56
N SER A 15 10.15 35.14 33.64
CA SER A 15 10.43 35.14 32.21
C SER A 15 11.95 35.15 31.94
N CYS A 16 12.40 34.30 31.00
CA CYS A 16 13.55 34.62 30.15
C CYS A 16 13.43 33.91 28.80
N ILE A 17 13.70 34.70 27.81
CA ILE A 17 13.48 34.56 26.35
C ILE A 17 14.65 33.81 25.69
N LEU A 18 14.32 32.96 24.65
CA LEU A 18 15.07 32.56 23.45
C LEU A 18 16.07 31.39 23.52
N PRO A 19 16.37 30.71 22.35
CA PRO A 19 15.61 30.56 21.11
C PRO A 19 15.33 29.11 20.66
N ALA A 20 14.56 28.99 19.59
CA ALA A 20 14.11 27.81 18.88
C ALA A 20 15.19 26.86 18.39
N SER A 21 14.77 25.64 18.19
CA SER A 21 15.31 24.51 17.44
C SER A 21 15.94 23.37 18.27
N MET A 22 15.08 22.48 18.69
CA MET A 22 15.36 21.05 18.77
C MET A 22 14.02 20.30 18.92
N ILE A 23 13.51 19.80 17.82
CA ILE A 23 12.48 18.78 17.81
C ILE A 23 13.17 17.51 18.27
N LEU A 24 12.98 17.14 19.52
CA LEU A 24 13.37 15.82 20.02
C LEU A 24 12.28 14.82 19.58
N PHE A 25 12.62 14.01 18.60
CA PHE A 25 11.98 12.72 18.42
C PHE A 25 12.23 11.89 19.68
N ALA A 26 11.21 11.68 20.49
CA ALA A 26 11.20 10.68 21.54
C ALA A 26 10.91 9.31 20.90
N GLY A 27 11.85 8.80 20.10
CA GLY A 27 11.95 7.38 19.84
C GLY A 27 12.35 6.70 21.15
N ALA A 28 11.64 5.65 21.54
CA ALA A 28 11.98 4.83 22.66
C ALA A 28 13.41 4.27 22.45
N CYS A 29 14.41 4.90 23.08
CA CYS A 29 15.74 4.32 23.18
C CYS A 29 15.64 3.06 24.06
N THR A 30 15.43 1.91 23.46
CA THR A 30 15.89 0.66 24.05
C THR A 30 17.41 0.80 24.15
N LYS A 31 17.96 0.81 25.36
CA LYS A 31 19.42 0.74 25.52
C LYS A 31 19.88 -0.53 24.82
N PRO A 32 20.80 -0.46 23.85
CA PRO A 32 21.35 -1.67 23.25
C PRO A 32 21.91 -2.56 24.34
N SER A 33 21.84 -3.87 24.15
CA SER A 33 22.45 -4.83 25.10
C SER A 33 23.95 -4.54 25.22
N PRO A 34 24.59 -4.82 26.34
CA PRO A 34 26.02 -4.54 26.54
C PRO A 34 26.95 -5.23 25.51
N ASP A 35 26.43 -6.16 24.74
CA ASP A 35 27.16 -6.94 23.72
C ASP A 35 26.76 -6.60 22.29
N TYR A 36 26.24 -5.37 22.03
CA TYR A 36 25.76 -4.94 20.74
C TYR A 36 26.86 -4.83 19.70
N ILE A 37 26.62 -5.40 18.50
CA ILE A 37 27.41 -5.20 17.29
C ILE A 37 26.48 -5.05 16.08
N GLU A 38 26.68 -3.99 15.30
CA GLU A 38 25.99 -3.71 14.04
C GLU A 38 27.02 -3.65 12.92
N VAL A 39 26.68 -4.25 11.78
CA VAL A 39 27.53 -4.31 10.59
C VAL A 39 26.67 -3.89 9.40
N SER A 40 27.14 -2.96 8.61
CA SER A 40 26.45 -2.46 7.41
C SER A 40 27.45 -2.18 6.28
N TRP A 41 27.00 -2.28 5.02
CA TRP A 41 27.84 -2.12 3.82
C TRP A 41 27.14 -1.44 2.63
N GLY A 42 26.07 -0.69 2.87
CA GLY A 42 25.18 -0.13 1.85
C GLY A 42 24.02 -1.08 1.54
N ASP A 43 23.44 -0.93 0.38
CA ASP A 43 22.27 -1.71 -0.02
C ASP A 43 22.69 -3.06 -0.65
N GLY A 44 21.91 -4.12 -0.41
CA GLY A 44 22.02 -5.42 -1.05
C GLY A 44 23.08 -6.38 -0.47
N GLU A 45 23.31 -7.46 -1.18
CA GLU A 45 24.26 -8.53 -0.84
C GLU A 45 25.71 -8.13 -1.17
N LEU A 46 26.69 -8.73 -0.45
CA LEU A 46 28.11 -8.58 -0.78
C LEU A 46 28.50 -9.55 -1.90
N VAL A 47 28.11 -9.21 -3.11
CA VAL A 47 28.46 -9.97 -4.34
C VAL A 47 29.52 -9.21 -5.12
N PHE A 48 30.56 -9.92 -5.56
CA PHE A 48 31.64 -9.42 -6.42
C PHE A 48 31.62 -10.18 -7.74
N GLU A 49 31.91 -9.47 -8.82
CA GLU A 49 32.21 -10.12 -10.12
C GLU A 49 33.54 -10.84 -10.10
N SER A 50 33.81 -11.64 -11.11
CA SER A 50 35.08 -12.41 -11.25
C SER A 50 36.33 -11.53 -11.18
N ILE A 51 36.24 -10.26 -11.59
CA ILE A 51 37.38 -9.31 -11.51
C ILE A 51 37.74 -8.92 -10.07
N GLY A 52 36.86 -9.22 -9.08
CA GLY A 52 37.03 -8.80 -7.70
C GLY A 52 36.78 -7.31 -7.49
N GLY A 53 37.32 -6.77 -6.41
CA GLY A 53 37.17 -5.34 -6.08
C GLY A 53 37.21 -5.05 -4.58
N GLU A 54 36.82 -3.83 -4.22
CA GLU A 54 36.80 -3.36 -2.83
C GLU A 54 35.43 -2.86 -2.44
N ARG A 55 35.04 -3.05 -1.16
CA ARG A 55 33.82 -2.52 -0.53
C ARG A 55 34.13 -2.02 0.86
N GLU A 56 33.50 -0.90 1.23
CA GLU A 56 33.55 -0.36 2.59
C GLU A 56 32.48 -1.05 3.46
N ILE A 57 32.89 -1.48 4.66
CA ILE A 57 32.01 -2.07 5.68
C ILE A 57 32.09 -1.21 6.93
N SER A 58 30.95 -0.78 7.44
CA SER A 58 30.85 -0.04 8.70
C SER A 58 30.53 -1.00 9.84
N VAL A 59 31.27 -0.89 10.93
CA VAL A 59 31.01 -1.65 12.18
C VAL A 59 30.77 -0.66 13.31
N THR A 60 29.71 -0.87 14.06
CA THR A 60 29.45 -0.15 15.32
C THR A 60 29.28 -1.15 16.45
N ALA A 61 30.13 -1.08 17.48
CA ALA A 61 30.15 -2.02 18.59
C ALA A 61 30.33 -1.33 19.94
N LEU A 62 29.73 -1.86 20.99
CA LEU A 62 29.85 -1.30 22.35
C LEU A 62 31.10 -1.79 23.11
N GLN A 63 31.75 -2.83 22.61
CA GLN A 63 33.02 -3.36 23.14
C GLN A 63 34.01 -3.62 22.03
N ASN A 64 35.22 -4.04 22.34
CA ASN A 64 36.20 -4.41 21.33
C ASN A 64 35.67 -5.58 20.51
N TRP A 65 35.89 -5.52 19.21
CA TRP A 65 35.40 -6.50 18.25
C TRP A 65 36.57 -7.07 17.41
N LEU A 66 36.30 -8.21 16.82
CA LEU A 66 37.18 -8.82 15.82
C LEU A 66 36.31 -9.40 14.67
N VAL A 67 36.92 -9.51 13.50
CA VAL A 67 36.34 -10.21 12.34
C VAL A 67 37.31 -11.27 11.85
N SER A 68 36.73 -12.40 11.43
CA SER A 68 37.47 -13.48 10.79
C SER A 68 36.78 -13.88 9.49
N VAL A 69 37.56 -14.36 8.53
CA VAL A 69 37.09 -14.94 7.27
C VAL A 69 37.10 -16.44 7.40
N SER A 70 36.02 -17.11 6.99
CA SER A 70 35.92 -18.58 6.93
C SER A 70 35.16 -19.00 5.67
N GLY A 71 35.43 -20.18 5.16
CA GLY A 71 34.82 -20.70 3.94
C GLY A 71 35.59 -21.92 3.43
N ASP A 72 35.68 -22.06 2.14
CA ASP A 72 36.49 -23.10 1.51
C ASP A 72 37.98 -23.00 1.89
N GLU A 73 38.78 -24.05 1.58
CA GLU A 73 40.18 -24.20 2.06
C GLU A 73 41.07 -22.96 1.82
N ASP A 74 40.78 -22.14 0.81
CA ASP A 74 41.54 -20.95 0.43
C ASP A 74 40.83 -19.62 0.67
N SER A 75 39.73 -19.59 1.39
CA SER A 75 38.85 -18.40 1.51
C SER A 75 39.54 -17.15 2.09
N ALA A 76 40.49 -17.34 3.00
CA ALA A 76 41.25 -16.23 3.60
C ALA A 76 42.31 -15.64 2.64
N GLU A 77 42.64 -16.32 1.56
CA GLU A 77 43.62 -15.84 0.56
C GLU A 77 42.97 -14.83 -0.40
N TRP A 78 41.76 -15.11 -0.86
CA TRP A 78 41.11 -14.30 -1.89
C TRP A 78 40.15 -13.23 -1.35
N CYS A 79 39.71 -13.36 -0.08
CA CYS A 79 38.79 -12.43 0.59
C CYS A 79 39.44 -11.89 1.86
N ARG A 80 39.82 -10.64 1.85
CA ARG A 80 40.55 -9.99 2.96
C ARG A 80 39.76 -8.79 3.47
N ILE A 81 39.77 -8.61 4.78
CA ILE A 81 39.15 -7.45 5.44
C ILE A 81 40.17 -6.74 6.34
N THR A 82 40.19 -5.43 6.31
CA THR A 82 41.14 -4.61 7.08
C THR A 82 40.43 -3.37 7.64
N PRO A 83 40.58 -3.06 8.93
CA PRO A 83 41.26 -3.86 9.99
C PRO A 83 40.44 -5.08 10.42
N ILE A 84 41.11 -6.10 10.96
CA ILE A 84 40.48 -7.34 11.45
C ILE A 84 39.98 -7.25 12.90
N ALA A 85 40.23 -6.15 13.59
CA ALA A 85 39.77 -5.88 14.94
C ALA A 85 39.75 -4.40 15.24
N GLY A 86 38.91 -3.98 16.22
CA GLY A 86 38.83 -2.60 16.65
C GLY A 86 38.38 -2.44 18.09
N LEU A 87 38.47 -1.20 18.59
CA LEU A 87 37.96 -0.81 19.90
C LEU A 87 36.45 -0.56 19.82
N ALA A 88 35.81 -0.43 20.98
CA ALA A 88 34.44 0.04 21.09
C ALA A 88 34.23 1.38 20.33
N GLY A 89 33.10 1.51 19.65
CA GLY A 89 32.77 2.66 18.78
C GLY A 89 32.48 2.23 17.36
N SER A 90 32.49 3.22 16.45
CA SER A 90 32.29 2.98 15.02
C SER A 90 33.64 2.93 14.29
N ALA A 91 33.77 2.03 13.32
CA ALA A 91 34.94 1.86 12.48
C ALA A 91 34.52 1.59 11.04
N GLN A 92 35.35 2.01 10.07
CA GLN A 92 35.26 1.64 8.67
C GLN A 92 36.31 0.57 8.38
N LEU A 93 35.91 -0.44 7.64
CA LEU A 93 36.74 -1.55 7.19
C LEU A 93 36.68 -1.61 5.67
N THR A 94 37.79 -1.98 5.05
CA THR A 94 37.84 -2.28 3.63
C THR A 94 37.84 -3.79 3.42
N LEU A 95 36.83 -4.28 2.72
CA LEU A 95 36.77 -5.66 2.22
C LEU A 95 37.37 -5.66 0.81
N THR A 96 38.42 -6.46 0.62
CA THR A 96 39.09 -6.65 -0.68
C THR A 96 38.90 -8.10 -1.15
N VAL A 97 38.41 -8.25 -2.36
CA VAL A 97 38.19 -9.54 -3.03
C VAL A 97 39.07 -9.59 -4.27
N ASP A 98 39.95 -10.59 -4.35
CA ASP A 98 40.84 -10.74 -5.47
C ASP A 98 40.12 -11.26 -6.72
N SER A 99 40.71 -11.06 -7.91
CA SER A 99 40.21 -11.64 -9.16
C SER A 99 40.17 -13.18 -9.11
N TYR A 100 39.20 -13.75 -9.79
CA TYR A 100 38.94 -15.17 -9.82
C TYR A 100 38.74 -15.65 -11.26
N GLU A 101 39.54 -16.63 -11.66
CA GLU A 101 39.51 -17.21 -13.03
C GLU A 101 38.73 -18.55 -13.08
N GLY A 102 38.17 -19.00 -11.97
CA GLY A 102 37.35 -20.22 -11.92
C GLY A 102 35.96 -20.00 -12.49
N GLU A 103 35.37 -21.06 -13.02
CA GLU A 103 34.05 -21.04 -13.65
C GLU A 103 32.92 -20.96 -12.62
N ALA A 104 33.04 -21.64 -11.48
CA ALA A 104 32.02 -21.71 -10.44
C ALA A 104 32.07 -20.52 -9.49
N GLU A 105 30.91 -20.15 -8.92
CA GLU A 105 30.86 -19.21 -7.81
C GLU A 105 31.68 -19.73 -6.62
N ARG A 106 32.32 -18.80 -5.89
CA ARG A 106 32.98 -19.10 -4.62
C ARG A 106 32.41 -18.19 -3.49
N MET A 107 32.43 -18.69 -2.27
CA MET A 107 31.83 -18.04 -1.14
C MET A 107 32.71 -18.08 0.09
N CYS A 108 32.68 -17.02 0.89
CA CYS A 108 33.20 -17.02 2.24
C CYS A 108 32.26 -16.29 3.21
N VAL A 109 32.49 -16.49 4.51
CA VAL A 109 31.69 -15.88 5.56
C VAL A 109 32.59 -15.00 6.42
N LEU A 110 32.25 -13.72 6.54
CA LEU A 110 32.83 -12.82 7.53
C LEU A 110 32.11 -13.01 8.86
N THR A 111 32.83 -13.39 9.89
CA THR A 111 32.29 -13.56 11.24
C THR A 111 32.77 -12.43 12.14
N PHE A 112 31.88 -11.51 12.45
CA PHE A 112 32.12 -10.42 13.41
C PHE A 112 31.77 -10.89 14.83
N VAL A 113 32.66 -10.68 15.79
CA VAL A 113 32.46 -11.05 17.18
C VAL A 113 32.72 -9.85 18.09
N CYS A 114 31.76 -9.57 18.97
CA CYS A 114 31.87 -8.57 20.04
C CYS A 114 31.34 -9.19 21.34
N ALA A 115 32.23 -9.50 22.27
CA ALA A 115 31.92 -10.26 23.48
C ALA A 115 31.15 -11.57 23.16
N ASN A 116 29.87 -11.67 23.53
CA ASN A 116 29.06 -12.86 23.32
C ASN A 116 28.18 -12.77 22.07
N GLN A 117 28.25 -11.66 21.33
CA GLN A 117 27.48 -11.47 20.09
C GLN A 117 28.33 -11.87 18.88
N LYS A 118 27.67 -12.56 17.95
CA LYS A 118 28.25 -12.99 16.68
C LYS A 118 27.32 -12.53 15.55
N LYS A 119 27.88 -11.90 14.52
CA LYS A 119 27.19 -11.58 13.27
C LYS A 119 27.96 -12.17 12.10
N GLU A 120 27.28 -12.91 11.26
CA GLU A 120 27.82 -13.52 10.05
C GLU A 120 27.32 -12.76 8.84
N VAL A 121 28.22 -12.58 7.87
CA VAL A 121 27.95 -11.89 6.60
C VAL A 121 28.57 -12.73 5.50
N GLU A 122 27.77 -13.17 4.55
CA GLU A 122 28.25 -13.90 3.38
C GLU A 122 28.86 -12.93 2.36
N VAL A 123 29.99 -13.32 1.81
CA VAL A 123 30.65 -12.68 0.66
C VAL A 123 30.71 -13.68 -0.46
N ARG A 124 30.21 -13.32 -1.61
CA ARG A 124 30.15 -14.16 -2.80
C ARG A 124 30.95 -13.53 -3.91
N GLN A 125 31.58 -14.36 -4.72
CA GLN A 125 32.24 -13.93 -5.96
C GLN A 125 31.84 -14.86 -7.09
N THR A 126 31.26 -14.28 -8.15
CA THR A 126 30.90 -15.02 -9.34
C THR A 126 32.18 -15.48 -10.04
N GLY A 127 32.15 -16.68 -10.62
CA GLY A 127 33.21 -17.15 -11.54
C GLY A 127 33.16 -16.42 -12.88
N THR A 128 34.07 -16.77 -13.79
CA THR A 128 34.12 -16.21 -15.15
C THR A 128 32.85 -16.51 -15.95
N ASP A 129 32.07 -17.52 -15.55
CA ASP A 129 30.78 -17.87 -16.11
C ASP A 129 29.61 -17.19 -15.36
N GLY A 130 29.87 -16.32 -14.38
CA GLY A 130 28.85 -15.74 -13.51
C GLY A 130 27.76 -14.93 -14.20
N ASP A 131 28.04 -14.44 -15.42
CA ASP A 131 27.04 -13.83 -16.30
C ASP A 131 26.31 -14.86 -17.17
N ALA A 132 26.82 -16.09 -17.24
CA ALA A 132 26.23 -17.16 -18.04
C ALA A 132 25.11 -17.91 -17.32
N TYR A 133 25.07 -17.89 -15.97
CA TYR A 133 24.13 -18.65 -15.18
C TYR A 133 23.34 -17.78 -14.20
N VAL A 134 22.09 -18.20 -13.97
CA VAL A 134 21.19 -17.54 -13.02
C VAL A 134 21.50 -17.98 -11.59
N TYR A 135 21.66 -17.02 -10.70
CA TYR A 135 21.78 -17.26 -9.27
C TYR A 135 20.42 -17.27 -8.57
N PHE A 136 20.19 -18.26 -7.73
CA PHE A 136 18.99 -18.40 -6.91
C PHE A 136 19.36 -18.41 -5.43
N SER A 137 18.69 -17.58 -4.62
CA SER A 137 18.86 -17.59 -3.16
C SER A 137 17.98 -18.65 -2.46
N ASP A 138 16.85 -19.01 -3.08
CA ASP A 138 15.91 -20.02 -2.56
C ASP A 138 16.12 -21.36 -3.26
N LEU A 139 16.30 -22.42 -2.46
CA LEU A 139 16.62 -23.76 -2.99
C LEU A 139 15.42 -24.46 -3.62
N GLU A 140 14.22 -24.22 -3.12
CA GLU A 140 12.99 -24.81 -3.70
C GLU A 140 12.64 -24.11 -5.00
N PHE A 141 12.80 -22.77 -5.07
CA PHE A 141 12.65 -22.02 -6.31
C PHE A 141 13.67 -22.48 -7.36
N LYS A 142 14.97 -22.57 -6.98
CA LYS A 142 16.03 -23.10 -7.85
C LYS A 142 15.67 -24.48 -8.38
N LYS A 143 15.29 -25.41 -7.49
CA LYS A 143 14.98 -26.79 -7.87
C LYS A 143 13.82 -26.83 -8.86
N MET A 144 12.74 -26.09 -8.60
CA MET A 144 11.57 -26.04 -9.46
C MET A 144 11.94 -25.55 -10.87
N ILE A 145 12.74 -24.48 -10.97
CA ILE A 145 13.17 -23.95 -12.26
C ILE A 145 14.08 -24.93 -13.00
N LEU A 146 15.04 -25.55 -12.31
CA LEU A 146 15.96 -26.52 -12.94
C LEU A 146 15.25 -27.81 -13.37
N ASP A 147 14.28 -28.28 -12.59
CA ASP A 147 13.53 -29.49 -12.96
C ASP A 147 12.77 -29.33 -14.29
N GLU A 148 12.42 -28.11 -14.69
CA GLU A 148 11.65 -27.81 -15.89
C GLU A 148 12.50 -27.24 -17.04
N TYR A 149 13.47 -26.36 -16.74
CA TYR A 149 14.17 -25.56 -17.76
C TYR A 149 15.65 -25.87 -17.94
N ASP A 150 16.29 -26.65 -17.06
CA ASP A 150 17.68 -27.12 -17.24
C ASP A 150 17.71 -28.20 -18.33
N SER A 151 17.92 -27.77 -19.57
CA SER A 151 17.80 -28.59 -20.75
C SER A 151 19.00 -29.53 -20.97
N ASP A 152 20.19 -29.12 -20.56
CA ASP A 152 21.45 -29.88 -20.71
C ASP A 152 21.80 -30.71 -19.47
N LYS A 153 21.05 -30.52 -18.37
CA LYS A 153 21.14 -31.24 -17.08
C LYS A 153 22.47 -31.04 -16.37
N ASP A 154 23.04 -29.86 -16.50
CA ASP A 154 24.25 -29.46 -15.79
C ASP A 154 24.00 -28.95 -14.35
N ARG A 155 22.72 -28.86 -13.94
CA ARG A 155 22.21 -28.36 -12.66
C ARG A 155 22.43 -26.85 -12.46
N LYS A 156 22.56 -26.10 -13.52
CA LYS A 156 22.58 -24.66 -13.54
C LYS A 156 21.49 -24.17 -14.51
N LEU A 157 21.09 -22.93 -14.42
CA LEU A 157 20.22 -22.31 -15.42
C LEU A 157 21.06 -21.28 -16.18
N SER A 158 21.35 -21.55 -17.43
CA SER A 158 22.02 -20.59 -18.30
C SER A 158 21.14 -19.40 -18.63
N SER A 159 21.72 -18.27 -19.02
CA SER A 159 20.96 -17.10 -19.49
C SER A 159 20.07 -17.43 -20.70
N GLU A 160 20.48 -18.37 -21.55
CA GLU A 160 19.70 -18.83 -22.71
C GLU A 160 18.46 -19.65 -22.26
N GLU A 161 18.63 -20.52 -21.26
CA GLU A 161 17.52 -21.30 -20.67
C GLU A 161 16.57 -20.41 -19.88
N ALA A 162 17.09 -19.42 -19.15
CA ALA A 162 16.26 -18.44 -18.46
C ALA A 162 15.31 -17.69 -19.41
N LEU A 163 15.74 -17.45 -20.64
CA LEU A 163 14.88 -16.84 -21.67
C LEU A 163 13.82 -17.80 -22.25
N GLN A 164 13.87 -19.08 -21.92
CA GLN A 164 12.78 -20.03 -22.26
C GLN A 164 11.64 -19.98 -21.26
N VAL A 165 11.84 -19.36 -20.09
CA VAL A 165 10.82 -19.22 -19.05
C VAL A 165 9.82 -18.17 -19.49
N VAL A 166 8.60 -18.61 -19.82
CA VAL A 166 7.50 -17.75 -20.27
C VAL A 166 6.38 -17.71 -19.24
N ARG A 167 6.22 -18.78 -18.49
CA ARG A 167 5.16 -18.92 -17.48
C ARG A 167 5.71 -19.59 -16.23
N LEU A 168 5.42 -18.97 -15.08
CA LEU A 168 5.69 -19.54 -13.77
C LEU A 168 4.40 -19.57 -12.96
N GLU A 169 4.10 -20.72 -12.37
CA GLU A 169 2.91 -20.93 -11.56
C GLU A 169 3.25 -21.88 -10.41
N PHE A 170 3.37 -21.33 -9.21
CA PHE A 170 3.74 -22.07 -8.01
C PHE A 170 3.15 -21.39 -6.78
N HIS A 171 2.07 -21.89 -6.33
CA HIS A 171 1.39 -21.44 -5.12
C HIS A 171 1.54 -22.48 -4.03
N ASP A 172 1.55 -22.05 -2.78
CA ASP A 172 1.55 -22.93 -1.61
C ASP A 172 2.81 -23.84 -1.53
N THR A 173 3.99 -23.28 -1.91
CA THR A 173 5.26 -24.04 -2.02
C THR A 173 6.32 -23.65 -0.99
N ASP A 174 6.00 -22.75 -0.05
CA ASP A 174 6.92 -22.23 0.98
C ASP A 174 8.15 -21.48 0.44
N ILE A 175 8.18 -21.08 -0.84
CA ILE A 175 9.25 -20.28 -1.42
C ILE A 175 9.34 -18.92 -0.71
N SER A 176 10.56 -18.55 -0.36
CA SER A 176 10.86 -17.35 0.42
C SER A 176 11.54 -16.23 -0.37
N SER A 177 12.04 -16.52 -1.58
CA SER A 177 12.71 -15.55 -2.44
C SER A 177 12.63 -15.94 -3.92
N LEU A 178 12.40 -14.96 -4.77
CA LEU A 178 12.44 -15.11 -6.24
C LEU A 178 13.75 -14.59 -6.87
N LYS A 179 14.80 -14.39 -6.09
CA LYS A 179 16.10 -13.96 -6.63
C LYS A 179 16.52 -14.86 -7.80
N GLY A 180 16.84 -14.26 -8.94
CA GLY A 180 17.10 -14.93 -10.21
C GLY A 180 16.00 -14.74 -11.26
N ILE A 181 14.76 -14.37 -10.84
CA ILE A 181 13.64 -14.14 -11.75
C ILE A 181 13.91 -12.97 -12.71
N GLU A 182 14.74 -12.02 -12.31
CA GLU A 182 15.13 -10.84 -13.11
C GLU A 182 15.87 -11.21 -14.40
N LYS A 183 16.38 -12.44 -14.51
CA LYS A 183 17.01 -12.97 -15.73
C LYS A 183 16.02 -13.61 -16.71
N MET A 184 14.77 -13.79 -16.30
CA MET A 184 13.71 -14.42 -17.09
C MET A 184 12.98 -13.38 -17.96
N GLY A 185 13.71 -12.69 -18.83
CA GLY A 185 13.21 -11.54 -19.61
C GLY A 185 12.06 -11.85 -20.58
N ASN A 186 11.74 -13.12 -20.80
CA ASN A 186 10.58 -13.55 -21.59
C ASN A 186 9.36 -13.95 -20.77
N LEU A 187 9.41 -13.78 -19.44
CA LEU A 187 8.31 -14.13 -18.55
C LEU A 187 7.07 -13.27 -18.87
N GLU A 188 5.95 -13.91 -19.16
CA GLU A 188 4.66 -13.29 -19.47
C GLU A 188 3.63 -13.46 -18.35
N TYR A 189 3.74 -14.52 -17.57
CA TYR A 189 2.81 -14.85 -16.50
C TYR A 189 3.56 -15.34 -15.27
N LEU A 190 3.27 -14.72 -14.13
CA LEU A 190 3.76 -15.13 -12.82
C LEU A 190 2.61 -15.29 -11.85
N ASP A 191 2.48 -16.48 -11.27
CA ASP A 191 1.66 -16.72 -10.09
C ASP A 191 2.55 -17.36 -9.01
N CYS A 192 2.89 -16.56 -8.01
CA CYS A 192 3.63 -16.99 -6.82
C CYS A 192 2.83 -16.74 -5.54
N SER A 193 1.51 -16.71 -5.67
CA SER A 193 0.60 -16.49 -4.53
C SER A 193 0.72 -17.56 -3.45
N TYR A 194 0.32 -17.22 -2.22
CA TYR A 194 0.35 -18.14 -1.07
C TYR A 194 1.73 -18.74 -0.81
N ASN A 195 2.75 -17.89 -0.78
CA ASN A 195 4.14 -18.28 -0.45
C ASN A 195 4.65 -17.49 0.77
N LYS A 196 5.96 -17.55 1.02
CA LYS A 196 6.64 -16.84 2.11
C LYS A 196 7.66 -15.84 1.60
N ILE A 197 7.45 -15.33 0.37
CA ILE A 197 8.36 -14.37 -0.25
C ILE A 197 8.43 -13.14 0.65
N SER A 198 9.63 -12.78 1.09
CA SER A 198 9.87 -11.73 2.08
C SER A 198 10.97 -10.77 1.63
N GLY A 199 11.07 -9.62 2.31
CA GLY A 199 11.98 -8.56 1.92
C GLY A 199 11.49 -7.80 0.69
N GLU A 200 12.39 -7.40 -0.18
CA GLU A 200 12.07 -6.74 -1.44
C GLU A 200 11.72 -7.76 -2.53
N LEU A 201 10.58 -7.59 -3.19
CA LEU A 201 10.23 -8.34 -4.40
C LEU A 201 10.50 -7.46 -5.62
N ASN A 202 11.57 -7.77 -6.33
CA ASN A 202 12.00 -7.03 -7.50
C ASN A 202 11.68 -7.78 -8.79
N LEU A 203 10.75 -7.23 -9.58
CA LEU A 203 10.34 -7.69 -10.91
C LEU A 203 10.66 -6.64 -11.99
N HIS A 204 11.50 -5.65 -11.65
CA HIS A 204 11.87 -4.53 -12.51
C HIS A 204 12.29 -5.00 -13.93
N ASP A 205 11.82 -4.26 -14.94
CA ASP A 205 12.16 -4.49 -16.35
C ASP A 205 11.76 -5.85 -16.95
N LEU A 206 10.88 -6.62 -16.30
CA LEU A 206 10.27 -7.78 -16.95
C LEU A 206 9.24 -7.32 -18.00
N LYS A 207 9.73 -6.78 -19.10
CA LYS A 207 8.95 -6.03 -20.12
C LYS A 207 7.87 -6.85 -20.83
N LYS A 208 7.91 -8.17 -20.74
CA LYS A 208 6.89 -9.08 -21.30
C LYS A 208 5.90 -9.57 -20.28
N LEU A 209 6.14 -9.31 -19.00
CA LEU A 209 5.22 -9.72 -17.92
C LEU A 209 3.87 -9.05 -18.11
N ARG A 210 2.82 -9.84 -18.23
CA ARG A 210 1.44 -9.40 -18.47
C ARG A 210 0.56 -9.59 -17.24
N VAL A 211 0.77 -10.66 -16.51
CA VAL A 211 -0.02 -11.00 -15.31
C VAL A 211 0.92 -11.35 -14.18
N ALA A 212 0.76 -10.67 -13.06
CA ALA A 212 1.47 -10.95 -11.82
C ALA A 212 0.46 -11.18 -10.68
N GLN A 213 0.41 -12.43 -10.17
CA GLN A 213 -0.37 -12.82 -9.00
C GLN A 213 0.58 -13.06 -7.84
N LEU A 214 0.62 -12.09 -6.91
CA LEU A 214 1.64 -12.00 -5.87
C LEU A 214 1.06 -12.00 -4.46
N HIS A 215 -0.26 -12.16 -4.36
CA HIS A 215 -1.02 -12.04 -3.10
C HIS A 215 -0.68 -13.13 -2.08
N HIS A 216 -0.98 -12.85 -0.81
CA HIS A 216 -0.69 -13.77 0.31
C HIS A 216 0.81 -14.14 0.39
N ASN A 217 1.66 -13.15 0.47
CA ASN A 217 3.10 -13.25 0.68
C ASN A 217 3.55 -12.34 1.85
N LEU A 218 4.85 -12.13 2.01
CA LEU A 218 5.45 -11.43 3.16
C LEU A 218 6.44 -10.33 2.73
N TYR A 219 6.47 -9.95 1.46
CA TYR A 219 7.42 -8.92 0.98
C TYR A 219 7.03 -7.54 1.50
N SER A 220 8.06 -6.74 1.82
CA SER A 220 7.91 -5.38 2.38
C SER A 220 7.85 -4.29 1.32
N SER A 221 8.41 -4.56 0.15
CA SER A 221 8.34 -3.68 -1.01
C SER A 221 8.20 -4.48 -2.30
N LEU A 222 7.55 -3.86 -3.29
CA LEU A 222 7.32 -4.42 -4.61
C LEU A 222 7.79 -3.44 -5.68
N ASP A 223 8.72 -3.86 -6.52
CA ASP A 223 9.14 -3.09 -7.70
C ASP A 223 8.74 -3.84 -8.98
N VAL A 224 7.77 -3.28 -9.71
CA VAL A 224 7.35 -3.72 -11.05
C VAL A 224 7.62 -2.65 -12.11
N SER A 225 8.47 -1.66 -11.78
CA SER A 225 8.78 -0.57 -12.69
C SER A 225 9.36 -1.09 -14.01
N GLY A 226 9.01 -0.44 -15.12
CA GLY A 226 9.44 -0.88 -16.44
C GLY A 226 8.74 -2.12 -16.99
N CYS A 227 7.82 -2.76 -16.25
CA CYS A 227 6.96 -3.84 -16.74
C CYS A 227 5.89 -3.29 -17.68
N SER A 228 6.31 -2.78 -18.84
CA SER A 228 5.45 -2.00 -19.75
C SER A 228 4.33 -2.80 -20.40
N ALA A 229 4.37 -4.14 -20.38
CA ALA A 229 3.30 -5.01 -20.86
C ALA A 229 2.38 -5.51 -19.73
N LEU A 230 2.64 -5.15 -18.47
CA LEU A 230 1.85 -5.61 -17.32
C LEU A 230 0.43 -5.08 -17.41
N ASP A 231 -0.52 -6.02 -17.53
CA ASP A 231 -1.95 -5.77 -17.65
C ASP A 231 -2.67 -5.93 -16.31
N THR A 232 -2.32 -6.98 -15.57
CA THR A 232 -2.97 -7.32 -14.30
C THR A 232 -1.95 -7.55 -13.19
N LEU A 233 -2.08 -6.80 -12.11
CA LEU A 233 -1.28 -6.92 -10.89
C LEU A 233 -2.19 -7.18 -9.68
N ILE A 234 -2.03 -8.33 -9.03
CA ILE A 234 -2.76 -8.72 -7.82
C ILE A 234 -1.76 -8.92 -6.69
N ALA A 235 -1.73 -7.96 -5.77
CA ALA A 235 -0.77 -7.89 -4.67
C ALA A 235 -1.46 -7.64 -3.31
N ASN A 236 -2.66 -8.16 -3.15
CA ASN A 236 -3.47 -8.01 -1.94
C ASN A 236 -3.08 -9.02 -0.85
N ASP A 237 -3.56 -8.77 0.38
CA ASP A 237 -3.46 -9.70 1.51
C ASP A 237 -2.02 -10.18 1.81
N ASN A 238 -1.04 -9.28 1.74
CA ASN A 238 0.31 -9.60 2.19
C ASN A 238 0.39 -9.38 3.70
N TYR A 239 0.26 -10.44 4.47
CA TYR A 239 0.26 -10.38 5.93
C TYR A 239 0.92 -11.60 6.57
N SER A 240 1.41 -11.40 7.80
CA SER A 240 1.89 -12.43 8.70
C SER A 240 1.28 -12.27 10.09
N TYR A 241 1.55 -13.24 10.96
CA TYR A 241 1.24 -13.13 12.38
C TYR A 241 2.54 -13.06 13.17
N ASN A 242 2.68 -12.04 14.02
CA ASN A 242 3.82 -11.94 14.92
C ASN A 242 3.73 -12.95 16.10
N ASP A 243 4.78 -13.00 16.91
CA ASP A 243 4.88 -13.92 18.06
C ASP A 243 3.74 -13.75 19.09
N ALA A 244 3.10 -12.59 19.13
CA ALA A 244 1.96 -12.31 20.00
C ALA A 244 0.60 -12.65 19.35
N GLY A 245 0.59 -13.15 18.10
CA GLY A 245 -0.59 -13.52 17.32
C GLY A 245 -1.33 -12.34 16.70
N TYR A 246 -0.71 -11.16 16.61
CA TYR A 246 -1.27 -10.01 15.89
C TYR A 246 -0.88 -10.06 14.42
N MET A 247 -1.83 -9.67 13.58
CA MET A 247 -1.62 -9.55 12.14
C MET A 247 -0.70 -8.36 11.83
N GLU A 248 0.31 -8.58 11.00
CA GLU A 248 1.23 -7.56 10.48
C GLU A 248 1.19 -7.58 8.96
N PHE A 249 1.17 -6.40 8.36
CA PHE A 249 1.15 -6.22 6.92
C PHE A 249 2.50 -5.64 6.49
N PRO A 250 3.41 -6.42 5.93
CA PRO A 250 4.75 -5.97 5.62
C PRO A 250 4.83 -5.03 4.41
N LEU A 251 3.92 -5.12 3.42
CA LEU A 251 4.01 -4.34 2.19
C LEU A 251 3.71 -2.85 2.45
N GLU A 252 4.74 -2.02 2.39
CA GLU A 252 4.68 -0.58 2.65
C GLU A 252 4.90 0.28 1.40
N GLU A 253 5.59 -0.25 0.39
CA GLU A 253 5.99 0.48 -0.82
C GLU A 253 5.74 -0.33 -2.09
N VAL A 254 5.25 0.34 -3.13
CA VAL A 254 5.05 -0.20 -4.48
C VAL A 254 5.54 0.80 -5.51
N ASN A 255 6.36 0.34 -6.46
CA ASN A 255 6.83 1.13 -7.59
C ASN A 255 6.16 0.65 -8.89
N LEU A 256 5.28 1.49 -9.46
CA LEU A 256 4.52 1.24 -10.70
C LEU A 256 5.04 2.05 -11.88
N SER A 257 6.21 2.70 -11.77
CA SER A 257 6.74 3.58 -12.81
C SER A 257 6.83 2.86 -14.16
N ALA A 258 6.35 3.50 -15.20
CA ALA A 258 6.30 2.97 -16.57
C ALA A 258 5.44 1.70 -16.77
N CYS A 259 4.51 1.37 -15.88
CA CYS A 259 3.53 0.30 -16.05
C CYS A 259 2.35 0.78 -16.94
N THR A 260 2.63 1.23 -18.14
CA THR A 260 1.69 1.94 -19.01
C THR A 260 0.54 1.10 -19.54
N SER A 261 0.66 -0.24 -19.55
CA SER A 261 -0.39 -1.17 -19.97
C SER A 261 -1.27 -1.67 -18.83
N LEU A 262 -0.98 -1.30 -17.58
CA LEU A 262 -1.69 -1.81 -16.40
C LEU A 262 -3.17 -1.40 -16.47
N THR A 263 -4.07 -2.40 -16.55
CA THR A 263 -5.52 -2.19 -16.59
C THR A 263 -6.16 -2.48 -15.23
N LYS A 264 -5.61 -3.43 -14.48
CA LYS A 264 -6.14 -3.83 -13.18
C LYS A 264 -5.04 -3.93 -12.13
N ALA A 265 -5.22 -3.25 -11.00
CA ALA A 265 -4.35 -3.32 -9.84
C ALA A 265 -5.16 -3.53 -8.55
N ASP A 266 -4.76 -4.52 -7.74
CA ASP A 266 -5.34 -4.79 -6.43
C ASP A 266 -4.25 -4.86 -5.36
N PHE A 267 -4.30 -3.90 -4.43
CA PHE A 267 -3.42 -3.76 -3.27
C PHE A 267 -4.19 -3.82 -1.95
N THR A 268 -5.37 -4.43 -1.95
CA THR A 268 -6.23 -4.55 -0.76
C THR A 268 -5.46 -5.17 0.41
N ASP A 269 -5.79 -4.73 1.64
CA ASP A 269 -5.28 -5.30 2.88
C ASP A 269 -3.74 -5.38 2.92
N ASN A 270 -3.10 -4.20 2.85
CA ASN A 270 -1.66 -4.01 3.00
C ASN A 270 -1.37 -2.83 3.96
N ASN A 271 -0.13 -2.35 3.99
CA ASN A 271 0.34 -1.26 4.84
C ASN A 271 0.86 -0.04 4.05
N LEU A 272 0.42 0.11 2.80
CA LEU A 272 0.88 1.18 1.92
C LEU A 272 0.62 2.56 2.53
N THR A 273 1.63 3.41 2.52
CA THR A 273 1.54 4.81 3.00
C THR A 273 1.37 5.82 1.87
N SER A 274 1.79 5.44 0.68
CA SER A 274 1.62 6.20 -0.56
C SER A 274 1.42 5.26 -1.74
N LEU A 275 0.72 5.72 -2.78
CA LEU A 275 0.57 5.00 -4.04
C LEU A 275 0.56 6.01 -5.18
N ASP A 276 1.51 5.86 -6.11
CA ASP A 276 1.63 6.66 -7.33
C ASP A 276 1.28 5.79 -8.54
N CYS A 277 0.15 6.12 -9.19
CA CYS A 277 -0.34 5.48 -10.40
C CYS A 277 -0.28 6.43 -11.61
N SER A 278 0.46 7.55 -11.53
CA SER A 278 0.48 8.58 -12.57
C SER A 278 0.93 8.09 -13.95
N ASP A 279 1.79 7.06 -14.00
CA ASP A 279 2.23 6.41 -15.23
C ASP A 279 1.26 5.33 -15.76
N CYS A 280 0.24 4.94 -14.96
CA CYS A 280 -0.68 3.84 -15.30
C CYS A 280 -1.84 4.31 -16.21
N VAL A 281 -1.50 4.82 -17.38
CA VAL A 281 -2.45 5.48 -18.31
C VAL A 281 -3.54 4.57 -18.88
N SER A 282 -3.42 3.27 -18.72
CA SER A 282 -4.43 2.28 -19.15
C SER A 282 -5.31 1.78 -18.01
N LEU A 283 -5.11 2.27 -16.77
CA LEU A 283 -5.76 1.73 -15.58
C LEU A 283 -7.28 1.96 -15.63
N THR A 284 -8.03 0.85 -15.48
CA THR A 284 -9.50 0.85 -15.47
C THR A 284 -10.07 0.43 -14.11
N ASP A 285 -9.34 -0.38 -13.35
CA ASP A 285 -9.78 -0.92 -12.07
C ASP A 285 -8.65 -0.80 -11.03
N LEU A 286 -8.81 0.10 -10.06
CA LEU A 286 -7.87 0.29 -8.96
C LEU A 286 -8.56 0.00 -7.63
N ASN A 287 -7.99 -0.96 -6.91
CA ASN A 287 -8.41 -1.31 -5.56
C ASN A 287 -7.22 -1.18 -4.60
N CYS A 288 -7.24 -0.15 -3.76
CA CYS A 288 -6.22 0.11 -2.74
C CYS A 288 -6.82 0.27 -1.34
N ARG A 289 -8.01 -0.32 -1.13
CA ARG A 289 -8.72 -0.28 0.15
C ARG A 289 -7.94 -0.95 1.29
N TYR A 290 -8.27 -0.60 2.54
CA TYR A 290 -7.63 -1.16 3.74
C TYR A 290 -6.11 -1.04 3.71
N ASN A 291 -5.63 0.20 3.55
CA ASN A 291 -4.23 0.58 3.63
C ASN A 291 -4.06 1.76 4.63
N ARG A 292 -2.88 2.37 4.66
CA ARG A 292 -2.57 3.56 5.45
C ARG A 292 -2.21 4.75 4.57
N LEU A 293 -2.79 4.81 3.37
CA LEU A 293 -2.46 5.84 2.40
C LEU A 293 -2.72 7.24 2.97
N SER A 294 -1.73 8.10 2.84
CA SER A 294 -1.82 9.54 3.00
C SER A 294 -1.65 10.30 1.69
N PHE A 295 -1.21 9.59 0.65
CA PHE A 295 -1.03 10.10 -0.70
C PHE A 295 -1.49 9.04 -1.72
N LEU A 296 -2.27 9.49 -2.70
CA LEU A 296 -2.73 8.70 -3.84
C LEU A 296 -2.68 9.59 -5.09
N ASP A 297 -1.82 9.26 -6.06
CA ASP A 297 -1.75 9.94 -7.34
C ASP A 297 -2.36 9.07 -8.44
N ILE A 298 -3.46 9.54 -9.01
CA ILE A 298 -4.17 8.93 -10.12
C ILE A 298 -4.27 9.89 -11.32
N SER A 299 -3.44 10.94 -11.35
CA SER A 299 -3.53 12.04 -12.33
C SER A 299 -3.35 11.58 -13.80
N GLY A 300 -2.73 10.41 -14.02
CA GLY A 300 -2.62 9.79 -15.35
C GLY A 300 -3.69 8.76 -15.69
N CYS A 301 -4.61 8.46 -14.75
CA CYS A 301 -5.56 7.35 -14.87
C CYS A 301 -6.88 7.76 -15.55
N ASP A 302 -6.83 8.37 -16.73
CA ASP A 302 -8.01 8.92 -17.43
C ASP A 302 -9.05 7.85 -17.84
N ARG A 303 -8.69 6.58 -17.78
CA ARG A 303 -9.55 5.44 -18.17
C ARG A 303 -10.18 4.71 -16.98
N LEU A 304 -10.07 5.26 -15.77
CA LEU A 304 -10.67 4.61 -14.60
C LEU A 304 -12.18 4.42 -14.78
N VAL A 305 -12.62 3.18 -14.56
CA VAL A 305 -14.02 2.75 -14.49
C VAL A 305 -14.43 2.48 -13.05
N ARG A 306 -13.50 1.95 -12.25
CA ARG A 306 -13.71 1.60 -10.85
C ARG A 306 -12.55 2.07 -10.00
N LEU A 307 -12.86 2.81 -8.93
CA LEU A 307 -11.90 3.20 -7.90
C LEU A 307 -12.42 2.79 -6.52
N SER A 308 -11.65 2.00 -5.80
CA SER A 308 -11.86 1.75 -4.37
C SER A 308 -10.61 2.13 -3.59
N CYS A 309 -10.68 3.25 -2.87
CA CYS A 309 -9.63 3.74 -1.96
C CYS A 309 -10.14 3.87 -0.52
N ARG A 310 -11.24 3.20 -0.20
CA ARG A 310 -11.88 3.24 1.12
C ARG A 310 -10.99 2.73 2.25
N THR A 311 -11.31 3.12 3.48
CA THR A 311 -10.59 2.70 4.69
C THR A 311 -9.10 3.02 4.60
N ASN A 312 -8.83 4.27 4.20
CA ASN A 312 -7.51 4.91 4.18
C ASN A 312 -7.64 6.26 4.91
N ALA A 313 -7.62 6.24 6.23
CA ALA A 313 -7.91 7.40 7.08
C ALA A 313 -6.91 8.57 6.93
N GLY A 314 -5.77 8.36 6.27
CA GLY A 314 -4.78 9.39 5.97
C GLY A 314 -5.06 10.20 4.70
N LEU A 315 -5.89 9.69 3.76
CA LEU A 315 -6.26 10.40 2.53
C LEU A 315 -7.14 11.61 2.87
N SER A 316 -6.66 12.80 2.59
CA SER A 316 -7.29 14.06 2.97
C SER A 316 -7.24 15.11 1.85
N GLY A 317 -7.92 16.25 2.06
CA GLY A 317 -8.02 17.30 1.06
C GLY A 317 -9.03 16.99 -0.03
N GLU A 318 -8.67 17.18 -1.28
CA GLU A 318 -9.53 16.97 -2.46
C GLU A 318 -9.20 15.65 -3.16
N LEU A 319 -10.22 14.85 -3.47
CA LEU A 319 -10.13 13.77 -4.46
C LEU A 319 -10.64 14.33 -5.80
N ASP A 320 -9.72 14.56 -6.73
CA ASP A 320 -10.04 15.08 -8.05
C ASP A 320 -10.14 13.96 -9.09
N LEU A 321 -11.35 13.73 -9.58
CA LEU A 321 -11.71 12.70 -10.58
C LEU A 321 -12.17 13.34 -11.88
N SER A 322 -12.00 14.66 -12.06
CA SER A 322 -12.52 15.40 -13.22
C SER A 322 -11.96 14.93 -14.57
N HIS A 323 -10.83 14.22 -14.53
CA HIS A 323 -10.16 13.62 -15.69
C HIS A 323 -10.58 12.17 -15.98
N CYS A 324 -11.51 11.58 -15.19
CA CYS A 324 -11.97 10.19 -15.33
C CYS A 324 -13.38 10.10 -15.94
N PRO A 325 -13.56 10.31 -17.25
CA PRO A 325 -14.90 10.38 -17.89
C PRO A 325 -15.64 9.04 -17.87
N ASP A 326 -14.93 7.93 -17.79
CA ASP A 326 -15.47 6.57 -17.83
C ASP A 326 -15.75 5.99 -16.43
N LEU A 327 -15.54 6.78 -15.35
CA LEU A 327 -15.76 6.33 -14.00
C LEU A 327 -17.24 6.02 -13.74
N GLU A 328 -17.54 4.76 -13.42
CA GLU A 328 -18.88 4.28 -13.08
C GLU A 328 -19.08 4.03 -11.59
N TYR A 329 -18.00 3.64 -10.88
CA TYR A 329 -18.07 3.15 -9.51
C TYR A 329 -16.95 3.76 -8.64
N LEU A 330 -17.35 4.42 -7.55
CA LEU A 330 -16.45 5.06 -6.59
C LEU A 330 -16.72 4.60 -5.15
N GLU A 331 -15.71 4.04 -4.48
CA GLU A 331 -15.68 3.84 -3.03
C GLU A 331 -14.53 4.64 -2.42
N CYS A 332 -14.83 5.68 -1.67
CA CYS A 332 -13.86 6.50 -0.96
C CYS A 332 -14.29 6.79 0.50
N TYR A 333 -15.12 5.93 1.07
CA TYR A 333 -15.59 6.07 2.46
C TYR A 333 -14.52 5.68 3.49
N GLU A 334 -14.72 6.13 4.75
CA GLU A 334 -13.73 5.96 5.83
C GLU A 334 -12.36 6.53 5.46
N THR A 335 -12.39 7.72 4.83
CA THR A 335 -11.21 8.55 4.52
C THR A 335 -11.33 9.91 5.22
N ALA A 336 -10.35 10.79 5.03
CA ALA A 336 -10.40 12.16 5.53
C ALA A 336 -10.60 13.20 4.42
N PHE A 337 -11.04 12.81 3.22
CA PHE A 337 -11.30 13.75 2.14
C PHE A 337 -12.32 14.84 2.57
N GLU A 338 -12.01 16.08 2.24
CA GLU A 338 -12.83 17.26 2.53
C GLU A 338 -13.66 17.69 1.32
N LYS A 339 -13.17 17.38 0.12
CA LYS A 339 -13.79 17.71 -1.15
C LYS A 339 -13.74 16.54 -2.12
N LEU A 340 -14.82 16.37 -2.89
CA LEU A 340 -14.94 15.39 -3.96
C LEU A 340 -15.27 16.13 -5.26
N ASN A 341 -14.36 16.06 -6.24
CA ASN A 341 -14.56 16.64 -7.56
C ASN A 341 -14.84 15.54 -8.59
N THR A 342 -16.09 15.37 -8.96
CA THR A 342 -16.55 14.40 -9.97
C THR A 342 -16.99 15.08 -11.28
N ASN A 343 -16.61 16.34 -11.48
CA ASN A 343 -16.90 17.07 -12.73
C ASN A 343 -16.20 16.36 -13.88
N GLY A 344 -16.98 15.92 -14.88
CA GLY A 344 -16.44 15.12 -16.00
C GLY A 344 -16.82 13.64 -15.95
N CYS A 345 -17.11 13.06 -14.79
CA CYS A 345 -17.53 11.68 -14.63
C CYS A 345 -19.01 11.50 -15.02
N SER A 346 -19.33 11.71 -16.31
CA SER A 346 -20.73 11.78 -16.77
C SER A 346 -21.49 10.45 -16.71
N VAL A 347 -20.78 9.33 -16.56
CA VAL A 347 -21.33 7.97 -16.49
C VAL A 347 -21.31 7.39 -15.06
N LEU A 348 -20.92 8.20 -14.06
CA LEU A 348 -20.83 7.79 -12.65
C LEU A 348 -22.22 7.39 -12.13
N LYS A 349 -22.34 6.14 -11.66
CA LYS A 349 -23.58 5.51 -11.21
C LYS A 349 -23.63 5.28 -9.70
N TYR A 350 -22.50 4.93 -9.11
CA TYR A 350 -22.43 4.50 -7.72
C TYR A 350 -21.34 5.28 -6.97
N VAL A 351 -21.73 5.98 -5.92
CA VAL A 351 -20.81 6.72 -5.03
C VAL A 351 -21.05 6.29 -3.59
N TYR A 352 -20.01 5.77 -2.98
CA TYR A 352 -19.92 5.43 -1.55
C TYR A 352 -18.81 6.29 -0.93
N ALA A 353 -19.22 7.36 -0.24
CA ALA A 353 -18.31 8.35 0.34
C ALA A 353 -18.69 8.71 1.79
N HIS A 354 -19.32 7.77 2.48
CA HIS A 354 -19.77 7.94 3.87
C HIS A 354 -18.60 7.91 4.87
N ASN A 355 -18.86 8.33 6.12
CA ASN A 355 -17.87 8.33 7.20
C ASN A 355 -16.54 9.02 6.82
N SER A 356 -16.63 10.15 6.13
CA SER A 356 -15.47 10.95 5.69
C SER A 356 -15.52 12.36 6.29
N SER A 357 -14.84 13.32 5.69
CA SER A 357 -14.85 14.72 6.16
C SER A 357 -15.44 15.69 5.14
N LEU A 358 -16.19 15.18 4.14
CA LEU A 358 -16.68 15.96 3.01
C LEU A 358 -17.52 17.15 3.49
N SER A 359 -17.14 18.33 3.03
CA SER A 359 -17.83 19.60 3.27
C SER A 359 -18.23 20.30 1.97
N GLU A 360 -17.66 19.85 0.83
CA GLU A 360 -17.96 20.37 -0.50
C GLU A 360 -18.13 19.20 -1.48
N VAL A 361 -19.29 19.13 -2.11
CA VAL A 361 -19.63 18.14 -3.13
C VAL A 361 -20.43 18.79 -4.26
N ASP A 362 -20.19 18.37 -5.50
CA ASP A 362 -20.96 18.80 -6.66
C ASP A 362 -21.22 17.59 -7.56
N PHE A 363 -22.48 17.14 -7.60
CA PHE A 363 -22.92 16.03 -8.46
C PHE A 363 -23.71 16.49 -9.69
N SER A 364 -23.73 17.79 -9.99
CA SER A 364 -24.53 18.37 -11.07
C SER A 364 -24.21 17.81 -12.47
N SER A 365 -22.97 17.31 -12.65
CA SER A 365 -22.49 16.69 -13.90
C SER A 365 -22.82 15.19 -14.00
N ASN A 366 -23.14 14.52 -12.89
CA ASN A 366 -23.27 13.06 -12.79
C ASN A 366 -24.71 12.61 -13.03
N LYS A 367 -25.22 12.80 -14.25
CA LYS A 367 -26.63 12.57 -14.59
C LYS A 367 -27.06 11.10 -14.56
N ALA A 368 -26.08 10.18 -14.63
CA ALA A 368 -26.31 8.74 -14.57
C ALA A 368 -26.30 8.19 -13.13
N LEU A 369 -26.21 9.07 -12.10
CA LEU A 369 -26.11 8.66 -10.72
C LEU A 369 -27.37 7.94 -10.25
N VAL A 370 -27.22 6.70 -9.78
CA VAL A 370 -28.28 5.80 -9.31
C VAL A 370 -28.24 5.63 -7.81
N HIS A 371 -27.03 5.60 -7.24
CA HIS A 371 -26.79 5.35 -5.81
C HIS A 371 -25.82 6.38 -5.25
N LEU A 372 -26.25 7.13 -4.25
CA LEU A 372 -25.42 8.10 -3.54
C LEU A 372 -25.49 7.86 -2.04
N ASP A 373 -24.38 7.43 -1.46
CA ASP A 373 -24.19 7.29 -0.03
C ASP A 373 -23.09 8.25 0.46
N ILE A 374 -23.51 9.33 1.11
CA ILE A 374 -22.67 10.38 1.70
C ILE A 374 -22.98 10.56 3.20
N TYR A 375 -23.49 9.52 3.82
CA TYR A 375 -23.80 9.45 5.25
C TYR A 375 -22.60 9.88 6.12
N ASN A 376 -22.87 10.56 7.22
CA ASN A 376 -21.88 10.98 8.22
C ASN A 376 -20.71 11.76 7.62
N ASN A 377 -21.02 12.96 7.12
CA ASN A 377 -20.08 13.94 6.60
C ASN A 377 -20.36 15.34 7.19
N LYS A 378 -19.85 16.40 6.59
CA LYS A 378 -20.01 17.78 7.04
C LYS A 378 -20.71 18.66 6.00
N ILE A 379 -21.47 18.07 5.07
CA ILE A 379 -22.06 18.70 3.89
C ILE A 379 -23.18 19.68 4.33
N PRO A 380 -23.04 20.99 4.03
CA PRO A 380 -24.02 22.00 4.40
C PRO A 380 -25.18 22.14 3.42
N ALA A 381 -24.98 21.77 2.16
CA ALA A 381 -25.95 21.84 1.07
C ALA A 381 -25.68 20.74 0.06
N LEU A 382 -26.74 20.17 -0.50
CA LEU A 382 -26.68 19.12 -1.51
C LEU A 382 -27.64 19.45 -2.66
N ASP A 383 -27.10 19.53 -3.88
CA ASP A 383 -27.90 19.71 -5.08
C ASP A 383 -27.90 18.43 -5.91
N VAL A 384 -29.04 17.75 -5.97
CA VAL A 384 -29.27 16.51 -6.74
C VAL A 384 -30.25 16.68 -7.89
N ARG A 385 -30.71 17.91 -8.20
CA ARG A 385 -31.74 18.19 -9.23
C ARG A 385 -31.43 17.66 -10.62
N ASN A 386 -30.17 17.35 -10.93
CA ASN A 386 -29.74 16.79 -12.20
C ASN A 386 -29.60 15.26 -12.18
N ASN A 387 -29.71 14.61 -11.01
CA ASN A 387 -29.49 13.20 -10.82
C ASN A 387 -30.81 12.40 -10.92
N ILE A 388 -31.55 12.64 -11.97
CA ILE A 388 -32.93 12.14 -12.15
C ILE A 388 -33.09 10.63 -12.21
N GLU A 389 -31.99 9.88 -12.27
CA GLU A 389 -31.93 8.41 -12.23
C GLU A 389 -31.72 7.89 -10.78
N LEU A 390 -31.63 8.81 -9.80
CA LEU A 390 -31.27 8.45 -8.42
C LEU A 390 -32.38 7.61 -7.77
N THR A 391 -32.02 6.39 -7.33
CA THR A 391 -32.95 5.46 -6.65
C THR A 391 -32.67 5.33 -5.16
N TYR A 392 -31.43 5.60 -4.75
CA TYR A 392 -30.99 5.54 -3.36
C TYR A 392 -30.21 6.80 -3.01
N LEU A 393 -30.60 7.46 -1.91
CA LEU A 393 -29.87 8.58 -1.32
C LEU A 393 -29.79 8.39 0.20
N ASP A 394 -28.57 8.22 0.71
CA ASP A 394 -28.28 8.42 2.13
C ASP A 394 -27.39 9.65 2.34
N ALA A 395 -27.99 10.71 2.82
CA ALA A 395 -27.32 11.94 3.23
C ALA A 395 -27.51 12.22 4.72
N SER A 396 -27.82 11.20 5.52
CA SER A 396 -28.00 11.31 6.98
C SER A 396 -26.72 11.76 7.69
N LEU A 397 -26.84 12.32 8.89
CA LEU A 397 -25.70 12.81 9.69
C LEU A 397 -24.82 13.81 8.92
N ASN A 398 -25.47 14.81 8.33
CA ASN A 398 -24.84 15.94 7.65
C ASN A 398 -25.31 17.29 8.25
N ARG A 399 -25.17 18.39 7.54
CA ARG A 399 -25.56 19.74 7.97
C ARG A 399 -26.52 20.39 7.00
N ILE A 400 -27.27 19.58 6.23
CA ILE A 400 -28.16 20.03 5.15
C ILE A 400 -29.35 20.77 5.79
N GLN A 401 -29.61 21.98 5.28
CA GLN A 401 -30.73 22.82 5.77
C GLN A 401 -31.92 22.77 4.81
N GLU A 402 -31.65 22.61 3.53
CA GLU A 402 -32.67 22.50 2.48
C GLU A 402 -32.19 21.53 1.41
N ILE A 403 -33.12 20.84 0.78
CA ILE A 403 -32.88 19.93 -0.34
C ILE A 403 -34.07 19.99 -1.30
N ASP A 404 -33.77 20.15 -2.59
CA ASP A 404 -34.79 20.12 -3.65
C ASP A 404 -34.73 18.77 -4.36
N LEU A 405 -35.73 17.93 -4.10
CA LEU A 405 -35.89 16.59 -4.68
C LEU A 405 -36.98 16.55 -5.76
N SER A 406 -37.53 17.68 -6.17
CA SER A 406 -38.69 17.75 -7.07
C SER A 406 -38.54 17.01 -8.41
N ARG A 407 -37.31 16.69 -8.79
CA ARG A 407 -36.97 15.97 -10.04
C ARG A 407 -36.51 14.54 -9.83
N ASP A 408 -36.25 14.11 -8.60
CA ASP A 408 -35.67 12.80 -8.25
C ASP A 408 -36.77 11.77 -7.99
N THR A 409 -37.75 11.70 -8.91
CA THR A 409 -38.98 10.88 -8.77
C THR A 409 -38.75 9.37 -8.84
N GLU A 410 -37.53 8.94 -9.19
CA GLU A 410 -37.11 7.53 -9.22
C GLU A 410 -36.67 7.01 -7.82
N LEU A 411 -36.59 7.88 -6.80
CA LEU A 411 -36.17 7.49 -5.46
C LEU A 411 -37.03 6.37 -4.87
N VAL A 412 -36.36 5.33 -4.38
CA VAL A 412 -36.94 4.19 -3.66
C VAL A 412 -36.61 4.28 -2.15
N GLU A 413 -35.39 4.67 -1.82
CA GLU A 413 -34.95 4.92 -0.43
C GLU A 413 -34.37 6.32 -0.30
N LEU A 414 -34.86 7.06 0.70
CA LEU A 414 -34.38 8.40 1.06
C LEU A 414 -34.08 8.46 2.54
N LEU A 415 -32.82 8.66 2.88
CA LEU A 415 -32.31 8.75 4.25
C LEU A 415 -31.69 10.14 4.45
N LEU A 416 -32.33 10.97 5.28
CA LEU A 416 -31.96 12.35 5.61
C LEU A 416 -31.87 12.60 7.11
N GLY A 417 -31.90 11.56 7.93
CA GLY A 417 -31.90 11.71 9.39
C GLY A 417 -30.70 12.51 9.92
N TYR A 418 -30.87 13.20 11.04
CA TYR A 418 -29.80 13.99 11.68
C TYR A 418 -29.20 15.08 10.75
N ASN A 419 -30.06 15.91 10.21
CA ASN A 419 -29.73 17.11 9.44
C ASN A 419 -30.46 18.34 10.06
N SER A 420 -30.62 19.41 9.31
CA SER A 420 -31.34 20.63 9.72
C SER A 420 -32.45 21.01 8.75
N VAL A 421 -32.97 20.04 7.98
CA VAL A 421 -34.01 20.27 6.97
C VAL A 421 -35.29 20.75 7.61
N SER A 422 -35.85 21.84 7.11
CA SER A 422 -37.05 22.50 7.67
C SER A 422 -38.36 22.15 6.95
N GLU A 423 -38.30 21.85 5.68
CA GLU A 423 -39.44 21.44 4.85
C GLU A 423 -39.02 20.35 3.88
N LEU A 424 -39.92 19.42 3.55
CA LEU A 424 -39.67 18.33 2.62
C LEU A 424 -40.95 18.07 1.79
N ASP A 425 -40.86 18.29 0.49
CA ASP A 425 -41.94 18.01 -0.46
C ASP A 425 -41.58 16.78 -1.31
N LEU A 426 -42.33 15.71 -1.10
CA LEU A 426 -42.18 14.43 -1.81
C LEU A 426 -43.49 14.06 -2.54
N SER A 427 -44.33 15.05 -2.87
CA SER A 427 -45.62 14.84 -3.53
C SER A 427 -45.57 14.12 -4.89
N GLY A 428 -44.38 14.09 -5.54
CA GLY A 428 -44.17 13.40 -6.82
C GLY A 428 -43.47 12.04 -6.73
N HIS A 429 -43.19 11.52 -5.54
CA HIS A 429 -42.32 10.35 -5.34
C HIS A 429 -43.13 9.04 -5.20
N GLU A 430 -43.81 8.64 -6.26
CA GLU A 430 -44.67 7.45 -6.29
C GLU A 430 -43.93 6.14 -5.96
N LYS A 431 -42.62 6.07 -6.25
CA LYS A 431 -41.77 4.86 -6.06
C LYS A 431 -41.13 4.77 -4.68
N LEU A 432 -41.25 5.81 -3.85
CA LEU A 432 -40.59 5.86 -2.54
C LEU A 432 -41.18 4.82 -1.59
N VAL A 433 -40.32 3.88 -1.14
CA VAL A 433 -40.69 2.79 -0.22
C VAL A 433 -40.23 3.10 1.21
N ARG A 434 -39.07 3.72 1.37
CA ARG A 434 -38.49 4.07 2.68
C ARG A 434 -38.12 5.54 2.74
N LEU A 435 -38.62 6.22 3.80
CA LEU A 435 -38.23 7.56 4.16
C LEU A 435 -37.77 7.61 5.61
N THR A 436 -36.56 8.08 5.84
CA THR A 436 -36.00 8.37 7.15
C THR A 436 -35.55 9.83 7.18
N ALA A 437 -36.28 10.70 7.91
CA ALA A 437 -35.94 12.11 8.07
C ALA A 437 -36.06 12.53 9.56
N ASN A 438 -35.76 11.58 10.46
CA ASN A 438 -35.78 11.81 11.90
C ASN A 438 -34.69 12.80 12.33
N SER A 439 -34.89 13.46 13.47
CA SER A 439 -33.91 14.40 14.03
C SER A 439 -33.48 15.48 13.03
N ASN A 440 -34.49 16.21 12.53
CA ASN A 440 -34.36 17.38 11.66
C ASN A 440 -35.13 18.58 12.30
N ALA A 441 -35.32 19.64 11.52
CA ALA A 441 -36.09 20.80 11.90
C ALA A 441 -37.44 20.88 11.14
N LEU A 442 -37.97 19.76 10.64
CA LEU A 442 -39.14 19.73 9.79
C LEU A 442 -40.36 20.32 10.47
N THR A 443 -40.91 21.38 9.91
CA THR A 443 -42.19 21.96 10.27
C THR A 443 -43.31 21.52 9.32
N ARG A 444 -42.91 21.09 8.09
CA ARG A 444 -43.81 20.59 7.05
C ARG A 444 -43.15 19.43 6.31
N ILE A 445 -43.98 18.44 6.00
CA ILE A 445 -43.65 17.36 5.07
C ILE A 445 -44.89 17.06 4.21
N ASP A 446 -44.64 16.82 2.89
CA ASP A 446 -45.69 16.36 1.99
C ASP A 446 -45.29 15.00 1.39
N VAL A 447 -46.01 13.97 1.77
CA VAL A 447 -45.84 12.59 1.27
C VAL A 447 -47.08 12.10 0.54
N SER A 448 -47.97 13.00 0.14
CA SER A 448 -49.27 12.66 -0.44
C SER A 448 -49.18 11.86 -1.75
N GLY A 449 -48.05 11.99 -2.46
CA GLY A 449 -47.74 11.22 -3.69
C GLY A 449 -47.05 9.89 -3.47
N CYS A 450 -46.55 9.59 -2.28
CA CYS A 450 -45.74 8.41 -1.99
C CYS A 450 -46.59 7.14 -1.84
N THR A 451 -47.17 6.67 -2.95
CA THR A 451 -48.16 5.56 -2.92
C THR A 451 -47.57 4.21 -2.54
N MET A 452 -46.25 4.02 -2.66
CA MET A 452 -45.54 2.82 -2.28
C MET A 452 -44.83 2.91 -0.91
N LEU A 453 -45.06 3.99 -0.14
CA LEU A 453 -44.37 4.20 1.13
C LEU A 453 -44.76 3.17 2.18
N GLU A 454 -43.82 2.35 2.60
CA GLU A 454 -43.99 1.30 3.61
C GLU A 454 -43.37 1.72 4.96
N ASN A 455 -42.26 2.48 4.92
CA ASN A 455 -41.52 2.87 6.12
C ASN A 455 -41.33 4.38 6.17
N LEU A 456 -41.90 5.01 7.20
CA LEU A 456 -41.76 6.44 7.46
C LEU A 456 -41.21 6.65 8.87
N ASN A 457 -40.05 7.29 8.96
CA ASN A 457 -39.51 7.77 10.23
C ASN A 457 -39.25 9.28 10.17
N VAL A 458 -40.03 10.06 10.90
CA VAL A 458 -39.89 11.51 11.03
C VAL A 458 -39.80 11.95 12.48
N ASP A 459 -39.43 11.07 13.40
CA ASP A 459 -39.28 11.33 14.82
C ASP A 459 -38.30 12.49 15.10
N GLY A 460 -38.51 13.22 16.20
CA GLY A 460 -37.58 14.29 16.58
C GLY A 460 -37.61 15.50 15.65
N ASN A 461 -38.77 15.81 15.09
CA ASN A 461 -39.03 17.00 14.26
C ASN A 461 -40.00 17.97 14.94
N GLN A 462 -40.45 19.01 14.24
CA GLN A 462 -41.37 20.06 14.73
C GLN A 462 -42.72 20.01 14.00
N LEU A 463 -43.09 18.84 13.45
CA LEU A 463 -44.32 18.64 12.70
C LEU A 463 -45.54 18.81 13.65
N THR A 464 -46.55 19.55 13.21
CA THR A 464 -47.80 19.73 13.92
C THR A 464 -48.95 18.89 13.32
N SER A 465 -48.76 18.37 12.11
CA SER A 465 -49.65 17.42 11.42
C SER A 465 -48.82 16.67 10.36
N LEU A 466 -49.25 15.48 10.01
CA LEU A 466 -48.80 14.70 8.87
C LEU A 466 -49.82 14.79 7.76
#